data_7a6774e3464cab70c07fac6bd9ebc83a
#
_entry.id   7a6774e3464cab70c07fac6bd9ebc83a
#
_cell.length_a   1.000
_cell.length_b   1.000
_cell.length_c   1.000
_cell.angle_alpha   90.00
_cell.angle_beta   90.00
_cell.angle_gamma   90.00
#
_symmetry.space_group_name_H-M   'P 1'
#
loop_
_entity.id
_entity.type
_entity.pdbx_description
1 polymer ?
#
loop_
_entity_poly.entity_id
_entity_poly.type
_entity_poly.pdbx_seq_one_letter_code
_entity_poly.pdbx_strand_id
1 'polypeptide(L)'
;MAPYASHAAAGRGRRHAEPPAPTRSDYQRDRDRIVHSSAFRRLVYKTQVFLNHEGDLFRTRLTHSLEVAQLARSVARSLRLNEDLVEAIALAHDLGHTPFGHAGQDALNACMQGHGGFEHNLQSLRVVDALELRYPQFAGLNLSFETREGILKHCSRSHAELLEAEEPGGVASRFLLRQQPSLEAQLANLADEIAYNAHDIDDGVRSGLITQEQLAEVPLFARYRIEALDAFPGLAAPANERRLLYEAIRRMLSAQVYDVIAATQQAIDEAAPRDVDAVRRAGPLVGFGPGMRLQSQTLKRFLFDNLYRHPQVVETTDRAQVVVRELFDAYLAAPRAMKPAYAARAAQAAPDHRARVVADFIAGMTDRFAAAEHERLTGRRVIP
;
A
#
# COMPACT_ATOMS: atom_id res chain seq x y z
N MET A 1 -8.72 -5.48 24.29
CA MET A 1 -7.59 -5.96 23.48
C MET A 1 -6.96 -7.18 24.14
N ALA A 2 -6.40 -8.09 23.34
CA ALA A 2 -5.69 -9.26 23.83
C ALA A 2 -4.27 -8.91 24.33
N PRO A 3 -3.62 -9.76 25.15
CA PRO A 3 -2.25 -9.49 25.63
C PRO A 3 -1.22 -9.40 24.49
N TYR A 4 -1.42 -10.15 23.43
CA TYR A 4 -0.57 -10.18 22.24
C TYR A 4 -0.77 -9.01 21.27
N ALA A 5 -1.77 -8.16 21.50
CA ALA A 5 -2.03 -6.97 20.69
C ALA A 5 -1.05 -5.83 21.04
N SER A 6 -0.84 -4.92 20.12
CA SER A 6 -0.03 -3.72 20.35
C SER A 6 -0.80 -2.72 21.20
N HIS A 7 -0.39 -2.55 22.46
CA HIS A 7 -0.96 -1.56 23.38
C HIS A 7 -0.20 -0.25 23.30
N ALA A 8 -0.86 0.89 23.03
CA ALA A 8 -0.21 2.18 22.91
C ALA A 8 0.61 2.57 24.16
N ALA A 9 0.14 2.21 25.37
CA ALA A 9 0.83 2.47 26.63
C ALA A 9 2.12 1.65 26.82
N ALA A 10 2.27 0.55 26.07
CA ALA A 10 3.45 -0.31 26.09
C ALA A 10 4.25 -0.23 24.77
N GLY A 11 3.94 0.75 23.92
CA GLY A 11 4.62 0.98 22.66
C GLY A 11 6.06 1.44 22.82
N ARG A 12 6.86 1.26 21.78
CA ARG A 12 8.28 1.66 21.74
C ARG A 12 8.48 3.17 21.52
N GLY A 13 7.38 3.95 21.45
CA GLY A 13 7.41 5.39 21.40
C GLY A 13 7.66 5.97 20.00
N ARG A 14 8.16 7.21 19.97
CA ARG A 14 8.41 8.03 18.78
C ARG A 14 9.88 8.41 18.70
N ARG A 15 10.36 8.74 17.50
CA ARG A 15 11.73 9.25 17.30
C ARG A 15 12.01 10.54 18.08
N HIS A 16 11.03 11.45 18.09
CA HIS A 16 11.10 12.69 18.85
C HIS A 16 10.10 12.62 20.00
N ALA A 17 10.57 12.80 21.23
CA ALA A 17 9.72 12.79 22.41
C ALA A 17 8.69 13.94 22.35
N GLU A 18 7.44 13.61 22.63
CA GLU A 18 6.34 14.55 22.70
C GLU A 18 5.44 14.24 23.91
N PRO A 19 4.81 15.24 24.52
CA PRO A 19 3.85 14.99 25.58
C PRO A 19 2.66 14.16 25.08
N PRO A 20 2.06 13.32 25.92
CA PRO A 20 0.86 12.56 25.56
C PRO A 20 -0.29 13.52 25.24
N ALA A 21 -1.16 13.12 24.31
CA ALA A 21 -2.37 13.87 24.03
C ALA A 21 -3.43 13.61 25.14
N PRO A 22 -4.19 14.64 25.57
CA PRO A 22 -5.15 14.48 26.67
C PRO A 22 -6.29 13.49 26.37
N THR A 23 -6.68 13.32 25.11
CA THR A 23 -7.89 12.60 24.70
C THR A 23 -7.66 11.52 23.64
N ARG A 24 -6.43 11.31 23.18
CA ARG A 24 -6.10 10.39 22.07
C ARG A 24 -4.94 9.49 22.45
N SER A 25 -5.02 8.22 22.06
CA SER A 25 -3.86 7.31 22.08
C SER A 25 -2.82 7.73 21.06
N ASP A 26 -1.60 7.17 21.16
CA ASP A 26 -0.54 7.47 20.19
C ASP A 26 -0.92 7.00 18.78
N TYR A 27 -1.62 5.88 18.64
CA TYR A 27 -2.06 5.37 17.33
C TYR A 27 -3.18 6.23 16.73
N GLN A 28 -4.08 6.78 17.55
CA GLN A 28 -5.07 7.77 17.07
C GLN A 28 -4.39 9.05 16.60
N ARG A 29 -3.33 9.49 17.29
CA ARG A 29 -2.53 10.63 16.83
C ARG A 29 -1.82 10.32 15.51
N ASP A 30 -1.32 9.12 15.34
CA ASP A 30 -0.68 8.71 14.09
C ASP A 30 -1.67 8.73 12.93
N ARG A 31 -2.85 8.14 13.09
CA ARG A 31 -3.93 8.21 12.10
C ARG A 31 -4.25 9.65 11.71
N ASP A 32 -4.45 10.54 12.69
CA ASP A 32 -4.77 11.94 12.43
C ASP A 32 -3.64 12.62 11.65
N ARG A 33 -2.37 12.37 12.01
CA ARG A 33 -1.20 12.92 11.30
C ARG A 33 -1.12 12.44 9.85
N ILE A 34 -1.41 11.17 9.61
CA ILE A 34 -1.45 10.57 8.28
C ILE A 34 -2.55 11.22 7.43
N VAL A 35 -3.79 11.25 7.92
CA VAL A 35 -4.96 11.82 7.21
C VAL A 35 -4.74 13.30 6.86
N HIS A 36 -4.11 14.05 7.74
CA HIS A 36 -3.82 15.47 7.49
C HIS A 36 -2.55 15.71 6.65
N SER A 37 -1.76 14.67 6.31
CA SER A 37 -0.54 14.81 5.50
C SER A 37 -0.83 15.22 4.06
N SER A 38 0.17 15.81 3.40
CA SER A 38 0.08 16.14 1.98
C SER A 38 0.17 14.88 1.11
N ALA A 39 0.94 13.89 1.57
CA ALA A 39 1.08 12.62 0.89
C ALA A 39 -0.26 11.87 0.82
N PHE A 40 -1.02 11.80 1.92
CA PHE A 40 -2.33 11.15 1.95
C PHE A 40 -3.33 11.82 0.99
N ARG A 41 -3.39 13.14 0.95
CA ARG A 41 -4.26 13.86 0.00
C ARG A 41 -3.92 13.59 -1.46
N ARG A 42 -2.63 13.35 -1.77
CA ARG A 42 -2.19 13.03 -3.14
C ARG A 42 -2.65 11.67 -3.61
N LEU A 43 -2.99 10.73 -2.72
CA LEU A 43 -3.46 9.40 -3.08
C LEU A 43 -4.76 9.42 -3.92
N VAL A 44 -5.59 10.46 -3.79
CA VAL A 44 -6.79 10.64 -4.60
C VAL A 44 -6.50 10.79 -6.11
N TYR A 45 -5.28 11.21 -6.46
CA TYR A 45 -4.84 11.44 -7.84
C TYR A 45 -3.68 10.52 -8.26
N LYS A 46 -3.52 9.38 -7.57
CA LYS A 46 -2.58 8.33 -7.93
C LYS A 46 -3.32 7.07 -8.35
N THR A 47 -2.93 6.55 -9.49
CA THR A 47 -3.46 5.30 -10.06
C THR A 47 -3.27 4.11 -9.10
N GLN A 48 -4.30 3.28 -8.98
CA GLN A 48 -4.18 1.94 -8.39
C GLN A 48 -3.75 0.92 -9.46
N VAL A 49 -4.56 0.72 -10.49
CA VAL A 49 -4.28 -0.17 -11.65
C VAL A 49 -4.47 0.58 -12.97
N PHE A 50 -5.61 1.25 -13.14
CA PHE A 50 -5.96 2.00 -14.34
C PHE A 50 -5.64 3.48 -14.17
N LEU A 51 -5.08 4.11 -15.19
CA LEU A 51 -4.78 5.53 -15.13
C LEU A 51 -6.06 6.34 -14.89
N ASN A 52 -6.00 7.29 -13.96
CA ASN A 52 -7.17 8.07 -13.51
C ASN A 52 -7.89 8.86 -14.61
N HIS A 53 -7.29 9.03 -15.78
CA HIS A 53 -7.93 9.72 -16.92
C HIS A 53 -8.76 8.76 -17.81
N GLU A 54 -8.72 7.44 -17.56
CA GLU A 54 -9.54 6.46 -18.29
C GLU A 54 -10.99 6.39 -17.78
N GLY A 55 -11.31 7.06 -16.64
CA GLY A 55 -12.69 7.18 -16.13
C GLY A 55 -12.76 7.55 -14.65
N ASP A 56 -13.77 8.34 -14.29
CA ASP A 56 -13.96 8.87 -12.93
C ASP A 56 -14.37 7.81 -11.89
N LEU A 57 -14.71 6.60 -12.34
CA LEU A 57 -15.22 5.53 -11.47
C LEU A 57 -14.18 4.46 -11.11
N PHE A 58 -12.97 4.55 -11.65
CA PHE A 58 -11.88 3.65 -11.26
C PHE A 58 -11.33 4.01 -9.88
N ARG A 59 -10.89 2.99 -9.15
CA ARG A 59 -10.35 3.19 -7.80
C ARG A 59 -9.04 3.94 -7.82
N THR A 60 -8.94 4.90 -6.92
CA THR A 60 -7.70 5.59 -6.60
C THR A 60 -7.03 4.94 -5.41
N ARG A 61 -5.74 5.21 -5.17
CA ARG A 61 -5.04 4.73 -3.97
C ARG A 61 -5.69 5.20 -2.67
N LEU A 62 -6.35 6.37 -2.67
CA LEU A 62 -7.07 6.84 -1.48
C LEU A 62 -8.27 5.94 -1.15
N THR A 63 -9.12 5.64 -2.14
CA THR A 63 -10.29 4.78 -1.92
C THR A 63 -9.87 3.36 -1.55
N HIS A 64 -8.81 2.84 -2.19
CA HIS A 64 -8.20 1.57 -1.82
C HIS A 64 -7.74 1.57 -0.35
N SER A 65 -6.93 2.54 0.08
CA SER A 65 -6.45 2.61 1.47
C SER A 65 -7.58 2.67 2.50
N LEU A 66 -8.70 3.34 2.18
CA LEU A 66 -9.90 3.39 3.03
C LEU A 66 -10.58 2.02 3.14
N GLU A 67 -10.70 1.29 2.02
CA GLU A 67 -11.30 -0.05 2.00
C GLU A 67 -10.40 -1.07 2.72
N VAL A 68 -9.07 -1.00 2.55
CA VAL A 68 -8.09 -1.79 3.33
C VAL A 68 -8.27 -1.54 4.83
N ALA A 69 -8.36 -0.27 5.24
CA ALA A 69 -8.54 0.10 6.64
C ALA A 69 -9.85 -0.46 7.21
N GLN A 70 -10.94 -0.40 6.44
CA GLN A 70 -12.25 -0.93 6.84
C GLN A 70 -12.20 -2.46 7.03
N LEU A 71 -11.62 -3.20 6.08
CA LEU A 71 -11.49 -4.66 6.15
C LEU A 71 -10.60 -5.07 7.33
N ALA A 72 -9.42 -4.46 7.43
CA ALA A 72 -8.44 -4.78 8.46
C ALA A 72 -9.00 -4.50 9.87
N ARG A 73 -9.71 -3.38 10.10
CA ARG A 73 -10.37 -3.08 11.38
C ARG A 73 -11.46 -4.10 11.74
N SER A 74 -12.21 -4.58 10.76
CA SER A 74 -13.23 -5.62 10.99
C SER A 74 -12.62 -6.91 11.52
N VAL A 75 -11.52 -7.37 10.92
CA VAL A 75 -10.76 -8.54 11.38
C VAL A 75 -10.09 -8.28 12.75
N ALA A 76 -9.45 -7.10 12.91
CA ALA A 76 -8.78 -6.71 14.15
C ALA A 76 -9.72 -6.76 15.35
N ARG A 77 -10.97 -6.27 15.19
CA ARG A 77 -11.99 -6.34 16.23
C ARG A 77 -12.30 -7.76 16.65
N SER A 78 -12.46 -8.67 15.69
CA SER A 78 -12.75 -10.10 15.96
C SER A 78 -11.59 -10.78 16.69
N LEU A 79 -10.34 -10.45 16.34
CA LEU A 79 -9.11 -10.97 16.95
C LEU A 79 -8.67 -10.18 18.20
N ARG A 80 -9.44 -9.19 18.65
CA ARG A 80 -9.14 -8.33 19.80
C ARG A 80 -7.80 -7.59 19.69
N LEU A 81 -7.37 -7.25 18.46
CA LEU A 81 -6.20 -6.44 18.15
C LEU A 81 -6.50 -4.93 18.29
N ASN A 82 -5.49 -4.11 18.09
CA ASN A 82 -5.62 -2.65 18.16
C ASN A 82 -6.14 -2.08 16.83
N GLU A 83 -7.44 -1.72 16.80
CA GLU A 83 -8.08 -1.18 15.60
C GLU A 83 -7.46 0.16 15.13
N ASP A 84 -7.04 1.03 16.06
CA ASP A 84 -6.45 2.33 15.72
C ASP A 84 -5.08 2.17 15.05
N LEU A 85 -4.26 1.20 15.51
CA LEU A 85 -2.97 0.90 14.89
C LEU A 85 -3.15 0.30 13.49
N VAL A 86 -4.05 -0.67 13.36
CA VAL A 86 -4.36 -1.28 12.06
C VAL A 86 -4.82 -0.22 11.05
N GLU A 87 -5.71 0.69 11.48
CA GLU A 87 -6.19 1.80 10.63
C GLU A 87 -5.05 2.73 10.24
N ALA A 88 -4.20 3.14 11.17
CA ALA A 88 -3.07 4.01 10.90
C ALA A 88 -2.10 3.37 9.88
N ILE A 89 -1.77 2.09 10.04
CA ILE A 89 -0.92 1.36 9.10
C ILE A 89 -1.57 1.28 7.71
N ALA A 90 -2.85 0.89 7.65
CA ALA A 90 -3.58 0.75 6.40
C ALA A 90 -3.71 2.07 5.62
N LEU A 91 -3.90 3.20 6.30
CA LEU A 91 -3.95 4.52 5.66
C LEU A 91 -2.59 5.02 5.19
N ALA A 92 -1.49 4.53 5.78
CA ALA A 92 -0.14 5.01 5.48
C ALA A 92 0.64 4.11 4.51
N HIS A 93 0.22 2.88 4.25
CA HIS A 93 1.02 1.89 3.55
C HIS A 93 1.43 2.32 2.14
N ASP A 94 0.60 3.09 1.45
CA ASP A 94 0.77 3.52 0.06
C ASP A 94 1.33 4.95 -0.12
N LEU A 95 1.70 5.64 0.96
CA LEU A 95 2.14 7.05 0.89
C LEU A 95 3.38 7.28 0.01
N GLY A 96 4.23 6.27 -0.14
CA GLY A 96 5.47 6.32 -0.93
C GLY A 96 5.33 5.88 -2.38
N HIS A 97 4.16 5.46 -2.84
CA HIS A 97 3.98 5.09 -4.24
C HIS A 97 4.27 6.24 -5.19
N THR A 98 4.88 5.90 -6.33
CA THR A 98 5.14 6.79 -7.46
C THR A 98 3.85 7.15 -8.20
N PRO A 99 3.84 8.21 -9.03
CA PRO A 99 2.83 8.34 -10.07
C PRO A 99 2.84 7.10 -10.96
N PHE A 100 1.70 6.74 -11.52
CA PHE A 100 1.49 5.58 -12.40
C PHE A 100 1.76 4.21 -11.74
N GLY A 101 1.63 4.11 -10.42
CA GLY A 101 1.68 2.86 -9.69
C GLY A 101 3.00 2.09 -9.85
N HIS A 102 2.91 0.78 -10.10
CA HIS A 102 4.09 -0.09 -10.25
C HIS A 102 4.95 0.27 -11.46
N ALA A 103 4.34 0.71 -12.57
CA ALA A 103 5.07 1.16 -13.76
C ALA A 103 6.05 2.30 -13.44
N GLY A 104 5.57 3.29 -12.69
CA GLY A 104 6.41 4.41 -12.24
C GLY A 104 7.49 3.95 -11.25
N GLN A 105 7.19 3.01 -10.36
CA GLN A 105 8.18 2.44 -9.45
C GLN A 105 9.32 1.74 -10.20
N ASP A 106 8.99 0.87 -11.14
CA ASP A 106 9.97 0.09 -11.89
C ASP A 106 10.89 1.01 -12.68
N ALA A 107 10.31 2.03 -13.35
CA ALA A 107 11.08 3.04 -14.07
C ALA A 107 11.99 3.82 -13.13
N LEU A 108 11.47 4.29 -11.98
CA LEU A 108 12.27 5.07 -11.03
C LEU A 108 13.35 4.22 -10.36
N ASN A 109 13.07 2.93 -10.07
CA ASN A 109 14.06 2.00 -9.57
C ASN A 109 15.20 1.76 -10.58
N ALA A 110 14.85 1.63 -11.86
CA ALA A 110 15.84 1.52 -12.93
C ALA A 110 16.74 2.78 -13.02
N CYS A 111 16.16 3.99 -12.94
CA CYS A 111 16.90 5.24 -12.91
C CYS A 111 17.80 5.37 -11.67
N MET A 112 17.38 4.79 -10.55
CA MET A 112 18.11 4.84 -9.28
C MET A 112 19.15 3.73 -9.12
N GLN A 113 19.39 2.89 -10.15
CA GLN A 113 20.51 1.95 -10.15
C GLN A 113 21.84 2.73 -10.00
N GLY A 114 22.66 2.28 -9.04
CA GLY A 114 23.87 3.02 -8.65
C GLY A 114 23.67 4.16 -7.64
N HIS A 115 22.40 4.51 -7.33
CA HIS A 115 22.03 5.54 -6.36
C HIS A 115 21.22 4.99 -5.17
N GLY A 116 21.37 3.70 -4.86
CA GLY A 116 20.69 3.01 -3.74
C GLY A 116 19.30 2.49 -4.07
N GLY A 117 18.89 2.44 -5.36
CA GLY A 117 17.61 1.90 -5.80
C GLY A 117 16.40 2.73 -5.36
N PHE A 118 15.20 2.27 -5.73
CA PHE A 118 13.94 2.83 -5.31
C PHE A 118 12.93 1.71 -5.00
N GLU A 119 12.23 1.83 -3.87
CA GLU A 119 11.19 0.90 -3.45
C GLU A 119 10.14 1.67 -2.64
N HIS A 120 8.84 1.46 -2.95
CA HIS A 120 7.76 2.29 -2.41
C HIS A 120 7.56 2.16 -0.89
N ASN A 121 7.87 0.99 -0.27
CA ASN A 121 7.77 0.85 1.20
C ASN A 121 8.85 1.68 1.91
N LEU A 122 10.08 1.68 1.37
CA LEU A 122 11.16 2.55 1.85
C LEU A 122 10.79 4.02 1.64
N GLN A 123 10.18 4.34 0.50
CA GLN A 123 9.71 5.69 0.23
C GLN A 123 8.54 6.08 1.16
N SER A 124 7.62 5.17 1.50
CA SER A 124 6.57 5.42 2.49
C SER A 124 7.17 5.78 3.85
N LEU A 125 8.19 5.03 4.29
CA LEU A 125 8.91 5.35 5.52
C LEU A 125 9.61 6.72 5.42
N ARG A 126 10.27 7.05 4.30
CA ARG A 126 10.89 8.37 4.06
C ARG A 126 9.86 9.50 4.10
N VAL A 127 8.68 9.30 3.54
CA VAL A 127 7.59 10.28 3.56
C VAL A 127 7.22 10.62 5.01
N VAL A 128 6.99 9.61 5.83
CA VAL A 128 6.53 9.82 7.22
C VAL A 128 7.65 10.23 8.17
N ASP A 129 8.91 9.91 7.87
CA ASP A 129 10.07 10.21 8.72
C ASP A 129 10.79 11.52 8.37
N ALA A 130 10.71 11.99 7.08
CA ALA A 130 11.55 13.08 6.63
C ALA A 130 10.91 14.06 5.61
N LEU A 131 9.97 13.63 4.76
CA LEU A 131 9.54 14.44 3.62
C LEU A 131 8.30 15.29 3.88
N GLU A 132 7.44 14.91 4.81
CA GLU A 132 6.32 15.76 5.26
C GLU A 132 6.86 16.86 6.20
N LEU A 133 6.61 18.12 5.84
CA LEU A 133 7.08 19.29 6.57
C LEU A 133 5.89 20.01 7.22
N ARG A 134 5.42 19.50 8.35
CA ARG A 134 4.22 20.03 9.03
C ARG A 134 4.47 20.55 10.43
N TYR A 135 5.53 20.08 11.07
CA TYR A 135 5.83 20.38 12.49
C TYR A 135 7.11 21.21 12.57
N PRO A 136 7.14 22.27 13.39
CA PRO A 136 8.34 23.13 13.48
C PRO A 136 9.51 22.45 14.22
N GLN A 137 9.24 21.41 15.03
CA GLN A 137 10.24 20.78 15.89
C GLN A 137 11.00 19.64 15.19
N PHE A 138 10.43 19.04 14.15
CA PHE A 138 11.03 17.89 13.47
C PHE A 138 10.54 17.77 12.01
N ALA A 139 11.32 17.10 11.20
CA ALA A 139 10.91 16.65 9.87
C ALA A 139 10.01 15.40 9.99
N GLY A 140 9.19 15.16 8.98
CA GLY A 140 8.26 14.03 8.96
C GLY A 140 7.02 14.22 9.82
N LEU A 141 6.38 13.11 10.12
CA LEU A 141 5.14 13.04 10.92
C LEU A 141 5.39 12.58 12.35
N ASN A 142 6.60 12.12 12.68
CA ASN A 142 6.96 11.56 13.99
C ASN A 142 5.97 10.50 14.47
N LEU A 143 5.72 9.48 13.63
CA LEU A 143 4.82 8.38 13.96
C LEU A 143 5.45 7.44 15.00
N SER A 144 4.61 6.66 15.69
CA SER A 144 5.05 5.64 16.63
C SER A 144 5.85 4.53 15.93
N PHE A 145 6.69 3.83 16.70
CA PHE A 145 7.46 2.69 16.19
C PHE A 145 6.56 1.66 15.51
N GLU A 146 5.44 1.31 16.13
CA GLU A 146 4.53 0.27 15.66
C GLU A 146 3.86 0.63 14.33
N THR A 147 3.48 1.90 14.16
CA THR A 147 2.95 2.38 12.88
C THR A 147 4.01 2.35 11.79
N ARG A 148 5.24 2.78 12.09
CA ARG A 148 6.38 2.75 11.16
C ARG A 148 6.80 1.31 10.83
N GLU A 149 6.77 0.38 11.81
CA GLU A 149 6.99 -1.05 11.62
C GLU A 149 6.02 -1.65 10.58
N GLY A 150 4.74 -1.27 10.68
CA GLY A 150 3.70 -1.71 9.75
C GLY A 150 3.82 -1.11 8.35
N ILE A 151 4.29 0.14 8.22
CA ILE A 151 4.54 0.80 6.94
C ILE A 151 5.68 0.11 6.18
N LEU A 152 6.75 -0.29 6.86
CA LEU A 152 7.90 -0.96 6.25
C LEU A 152 7.61 -2.46 6.08
N LYS A 153 6.76 -2.82 5.11
CA LYS A 153 6.32 -4.22 4.86
C LYS A 153 7.48 -5.12 4.44
N HIS A 154 8.31 -4.66 3.51
CA HIS A 154 9.43 -5.37 2.92
C HIS A 154 10.70 -4.52 2.99
N CYS A 155 11.83 -5.17 3.15
CA CYS A 155 13.13 -4.51 3.13
C CYS A 155 14.20 -5.53 2.76
N SER A 156 15.07 -5.20 1.81
CA SER A 156 16.24 -6.01 1.52
C SER A 156 17.22 -5.94 2.69
N ARG A 157 18.07 -6.97 2.84
CA ARG A 157 19.09 -6.98 3.89
C ARG A 157 20.00 -5.75 3.83
N SER A 158 20.44 -5.36 2.64
CA SER A 158 21.30 -4.19 2.46
C SER A 158 20.63 -2.88 2.88
N HIS A 159 19.35 -2.70 2.55
CA HIS A 159 18.61 -1.53 3.01
C HIS A 159 18.34 -1.57 4.52
N ALA A 160 18.10 -2.77 5.09
CA ALA A 160 17.93 -2.91 6.53
C ALA A 160 19.22 -2.55 7.29
N GLU A 161 20.39 -2.94 6.78
CA GLU A 161 21.70 -2.57 7.34
C GLU A 161 21.92 -1.04 7.32
N LEU A 162 21.53 -0.36 6.23
CA LEU A 162 21.62 1.11 6.13
C LEU A 162 20.68 1.80 7.14
N LEU A 163 19.41 1.37 7.19
CA LEU A 163 18.44 1.94 8.12
C LEU A 163 18.82 1.67 9.59
N GLU A 164 19.36 0.50 9.90
CA GLU A 164 19.82 0.15 11.23
C GLU A 164 21.06 0.99 11.65
N ALA A 165 21.92 1.34 10.71
CA ALA A 165 23.05 2.25 10.97
C ALA A 165 22.56 3.67 11.29
N GLU A 166 21.48 4.14 10.67
CA GLU A 166 20.87 5.45 10.93
C GLU A 166 20.03 5.46 12.23
N GLU A 167 19.34 4.36 12.54
CA GLU A 167 18.45 4.20 13.71
C GLU A 167 18.66 2.82 14.36
N PRO A 168 19.69 2.67 15.22
CA PRO A 168 19.96 1.40 15.89
C PRO A 168 18.76 0.90 16.72
N GLY A 169 18.34 -0.36 16.50
CA GLY A 169 17.12 -0.92 17.09
C GLY A 169 15.83 -0.36 16.52
N GLY A 170 15.91 0.33 15.39
CA GLY A 170 14.75 0.87 14.66
C GLY A 170 13.90 -0.20 13.98
N VAL A 171 12.95 0.25 13.16
CA VAL A 171 11.96 -0.65 12.49
C VAL A 171 12.58 -1.61 11.49
N ALA A 172 13.81 -1.36 11.03
CA ALA A 172 14.52 -2.23 10.11
C ALA A 172 15.22 -3.42 10.79
N SER A 173 15.49 -3.35 12.11
CA SER A 173 16.17 -4.39 12.89
C SER A 173 15.53 -5.76 12.73
N ARG A 174 14.19 -5.82 12.64
CA ARG A 174 13.44 -7.07 12.48
C ARG A 174 13.86 -7.88 11.25
N PHE A 175 14.24 -7.22 10.14
CA PHE A 175 14.68 -7.91 8.92
C PHE A 175 16.05 -8.57 9.11
N LEU A 176 16.95 -7.94 9.87
CA LEU A 176 18.26 -8.50 10.21
C LEU A 176 18.12 -9.67 11.20
N LEU A 177 17.19 -9.54 12.15
CA LEU A 177 16.89 -10.54 13.17
C LEU A 177 15.92 -11.64 12.68
N ARG A 178 15.41 -11.56 11.44
CA ARG A 178 14.40 -12.47 10.88
C ARG A 178 13.13 -12.56 11.73
N GLN A 179 12.72 -11.45 12.30
CA GLN A 179 11.50 -11.34 13.11
C GLN A 179 10.30 -10.89 12.28
N GLN A 180 9.11 -11.26 12.74
CA GLN A 180 7.84 -10.77 12.20
C GLN A 180 7.51 -9.37 12.76
N PRO A 181 6.66 -8.58 12.11
CA PRO A 181 6.07 -7.41 12.75
C PRO A 181 4.93 -7.81 13.70
N SER A 182 4.31 -6.83 14.35
CA SER A 182 3.10 -7.03 15.14
C SER A 182 1.97 -7.70 14.34
N LEU A 183 0.97 -8.29 15.02
CA LEU A 183 -0.20 -8.89 14.35
C LEU A 183 -0.99 -7.85 13.56
N GLU A 184 -1.07 -6.62 14.07
CA GLU A 184 -1.71 -5.50 13.39
C GLU A 184 -1.05 -5.20 12.04
N ALA A 185 0.27 -5.24 11.99
CA ALA A 185 1.02 -5.03 10.75
C ALA A 185 0.90 -6.21 9.77
N GLN A 186 0.94 -7.44 10.27
CA GLN A 186 0.69 -8.64 9.46
C GLN A 186 -0.72 -8.59 8.86
N LEU A 187 -1.72 -8.19 9.66
CA LEU A 187 -3.11 -8.09 9.24
C LEU A 187 -3.30 -7.00 8.17
N ALA A 188 -2.74 -5.81 8.37
CA ALA A 188 -2.83 -4.74 7.38
C ALA A 188 -2.26 -5.16 6.02
N ASN A 189 -1.17 -5.94 6.01
CA ASN A 189 -0.59 -6.46 4.77
C ASN A 189 -1.49 -7.48 4.06
N LEU A 190 -2.15 -8.38 4.80
CA LEU A 190 -3.07 -9.35 4.21
C LEU A 190 -4.38 -8.71 3.75
N ALA A 191 -4.90 -7.73 4.52
CA ALA A 191 -6.08 -6.98 4.13
C ALA A 191 -5.88 -6.16 2.85
N ASP A 192 -4.69 -5.62 2.63
CA ASP A 192 -4.27 -4.98 1.39
C ASP A 192 -4.39 -5.95 0.21
N GLU A 193 -3.87 -7.18 0.32
CA GLU A 193 -3.97 -8.20 -0.72
C GLU A 193 -5.43 -8.58 -1.03
N ILE A 194 -6.26 -8.75 0.00
CA ILE A 194 -7.69 -9.09 -0.15
C ILE A 194 -8.45 -7.97 -0.86
N ALA A 195 -8.27 -6.73 -0.42
CA ALA A 195 -8.90 -5.56 -1.02
C ALA A 195 -8.46 -5.39 -2.47
N TYR A 196 -7.17 -5.51 -2.74
CA TYR A 196 -6.58 -5.37 -4.05
C TYR A 196 -7.19 -6.35 -5.06
N ASN A 197 -7.26 -7.65 -4.73
CA ASN A 197 -7.85 -8.66 -5.61
C ASN A 197 -9.34 -8.38 -5.90
N ALA A 198 -10.11 -7.93 -4.92
CA ALA A 198 -11.52 -7.60 -5.10
C ALA A 198 -11.73 -6.35 -5.98
N HIS A 199 -10.87 -5.35 -5.81
CA HIS A 199 -10.88 -4.14 -6.61
C HIS A 199 -10.54 -4.42 -8.07
N ASP A 200 -9.56 -5.27 -8.30
CA ASP A 200 -9.11 -5.64 -9.63
C ASP A 200 -10.17 -6.40 -10.42
N ILE A 201 -10.98 -7.23 -9.74
CA ILE A 201 -12.15 -7.85 -10.36
C ILE A 201 -13.15 -6.78 -10.82
N ASP A 202 -13.55 -5.86 -9.95
CA ASP A 202 -14.54 -4.83 -10.29
C ASP A 202 -14.04 -3.90 -11.39
N ASP A 203 -12.82 -3.39 -11.24
CA ASP A 203 -12.22 -2.44 -12.20
C ASP A 203 -11.90 -3.14 -13.53
N GLY A 204 -11.45 -4.40 -13.50
CA GLY A 204 -11.18 -5.19 -14.69
C GLY A 204 -12.43 -5.52 -15.50
N VAL A 205 -13.55 -5.86 -14.85
CA VAL A 205 -14.84 -6.04 -15.53
C VAL A 205 -15.39 -4.70 -16.03
N ARG A 206 -15.28 -3.64 -15.25
CA ARG A 206 -15.72 -2.29 -15.62
C ARG A 206 -14.98 -1.77 -16.85
N SER A 207 -13.68 -2.03 -16.95
CA SER A 207 -12.86 -1.65 -18.12
C SER A 207 -13.11 -2.52 -19.35
N GLY A 208 -13.79 -3.66 -19.19
CA GLY A 208 -13.99 -4.64 -20.27
C GLY A 208 -12.75 -5.49 -20.59
N LEU A 209 -11.69 -5.41 -19.77
CA LEU A 209 -10.47 -6.20 -19.96
C LEU A 209 -10.62 -7.64 -19.49
N ILE A 210 -11.47 -7.89 -18.51
CA ILE A 210 -11.92 -9.22 -18.11
C ILE A 210 -13.44 -9.32 -18.16
N THR A 211 -13.97 -10.52 -18.45
CA THR A 211 -15.41 -10.78 -18.51
C THR A 211 -15.87 -11.61 -17.32
N GLN A 212 -17.18 -11.59 -17.04
CA GLN A 212 -17.73 -12.42 -15.98
C GLN A 212 -17.68 -13.92 -16.31
N GLU A 213 -17.67 -14.29 -17.60
CA GLU A 213 -17.48 -15.65 -18.06
C GLU A 213 -16.08 -16.16 -17.72
N GLN A 214 -15.03 -15.35 -17.98
CA GLN A 214 -13.67 -15.69 -17.59
C GLN A 214 -13.53 -15.83 -16.07
N LEU A 215 -14.14 -14.92 -15.29
CA LEU A 215 -14.15 -15.01 -13.83
C LEU A 215 -14.89 -16.25 -13.32
N ALA A 216 -15.93 -16.72 -14.03
CA ALA A 216 -16.65 -17.93 -13.67
C ALA A 216 -15.81 -19.21 -13.77
N GLU A 217 -14.64 -19.17 -14.42
CA GLU A 217 -13.66 -20.25 -14.45
C GLU A 217 -12.72 -20.24 -13.21
N VAL A 218 -12.70 -19.12 -12.44
CA VAL A 218 -11.89 -18.99 -11.23
C VAL A 218 -12.64 -19.59 -10.03
N PRO A 219 -12.15 -20.68 -9.41
CA PRO A 219 -12.91 -21.44 -8.41
C PRO A 219 -13.45 -20.59 -7.25
N LEU A 220 -12.65 -19.63 -6.76
CA LEU A 220 -13.04 -18.75 -5.67
C LEU A 220 -14.24 -17.86 -6.07
N PHE A 221 -14.18 -17.21 -7.23
CA PHE A 221 -15.26 -16.36 -7.72
C PHE A 221 -16.48 -17.18 -8.13
N ALA A 222 -16.28 -18.27 -8.87
CA ALA A 222 -17.33 -19.18 -9.36
C ALA A 222 -18.23 -19.66 -8.23
N ARG A 223 -17.64 -20.10 -7.12
CA ARG A 223 -18.37 -20.55 -5.94
C ARG A 223 -19.34 -19.50 -5.43
N TYR A 224 -18.87 -18.27 -5.19
CA TYR A 224 -19.72 -17.22 -4.63
C TYR A 224 -20.70 -16.62 -5.63
N ARG A 225 -20.40 -16.72 -6.94
CA ARG A 225 -21.36 -16.41 -7.99
C ARG A 225 -22.54 -17.41 -7.98
N ILE A 226 -22.28 -18.70 -7.83
CA ILE A 226 -23.32 -19.73 -7.70
C ILE A 226 -24.14 -19.48 -6.43
N GLU A 227 -23.51 -19.31 -5.27
CA GLU A 227 -24.19 -19.02 -4.02
C GLU A 227 -25.06 -17.73 -4.09
N ALA A 228 -24.64 -16.73 -4.87
CA ALA A 228 -25.42 -15.52 -5.12
C ALA A 228 -26.68 -15.80 -5.96
N LEU A 229 -26.58 -16.66 -7.01
CA LEU A 229 -27.70 -17.05 -7.84
C LEU A 229 -28.67 -17.94 -7.10
N ASP A 230 -28.19 -18.86 -6.26
CA ASP A 230 -29.05 -19.72 -5.42
C ASP A 230 -29.87 -18.89 -4.43
N ALA A 231 -29.25 -17.88 -3.81
CA ALA A 231 -29.91 -16.99 -2.88
C ALA A 231 -30.88 -15.99 -3.56
N PHE A 232 -30.55 -15.56 -4.78
CA PHE A 232 -31.28 -14.55 -5.53
C PHE A 232 -31.39 -14.96 -7.02
N PRO A 233 -32.29 -15.91 -7.37
CA PRO A 233 -32.42 -16.41 -8.76
C PRO A 233 -32.67 -15.31 -9.80
N GLY A 234 -33.31 -14.19 -9.40
CA GLY A 234 -33.52 -13.05 -10.28
C GLY A 234 -32.25 -12.36 -10.77
N LEU A 235 -31.09 -12.63 -10.15
CA LEU A 235 -29.79 -12.12 -10.62
C LEU A 235 -29.31 -12.78 -11.93
N ALA A 236 -29.93 -13.89 -12.35
CA ALA A 236 -29.64 -14.54 -13.63
C ALA A 236 -30.07 -13.71 -14.84
N ALA A 237 -30.97 -12.74 -14.67
CA ALA A 237 -31.42 -11.88 -15.77
C ALA A 237 -30.27 -10.95 -16.24
N PRO A 238 -30.05 -10.77 -17.55
CA PRO A 238 -28.98 -9.93 -18.11
C PRO A 238 -28.97 -8.50 -17.55
N ALA A 239 -30.12 -7.91 -17.26
CA ALA A 239 -30.23 -6.58 -16.67
C ALA A 239 -29.66 -6.49 -15.24
N ASN A 240 -29.39 -7.61 -14.57
CA ASN A 240 -28.87 -7.71 -13.21
C ASN A 240 -27.40 -8.17 -13.15
N GLU A 241 -26.73 -8.30 -14.28
CA GLU A 241 -25.35 -8.80 -14.39
C GLU A 241 -24.38 -8.06 -13.44
N ARG A 242 -24.48 -6.73 -13.38
CA ARG A 242 -23.67 -5.92 -12.46
C ARG A 242 -24.01 -6.15 -10.99
N ARG A 243 -25.28 -6.40 -10.67
CA ARG A 243 -25.69 -6.74 -9.30
C ARG A 243 -25.16 -8.11 -8.90
N LEU A 244 -25.15 -9.07 -9.83
CA LEU A 244 -24.58 -10.40 -9.61
C LEU A 244 -23.09 -10.31 -9.32
N LEU A 245 -22.32 -9.51 -10.09
CA LEU A 245 -20.90 -9.27 -9.87
C LEU A 245 -20.66 -8.73 -8.45
N TYR A 246 -21.38 -7.69 -8.05
CA TYR A 246 -21.20 -7.09 -6.71
C TYR A 246 -21.58 -8.06 -5.58
N GLU A 247 -22.65 -8.83 -5.74
CA GLU A 247 -23.05 -9.82 -4.74
C GLU A 247 -22.03 -10.95 -4.61
N ALA A 248 -21.47 -11.43 -5.73
CA ALA A 248 -20.42 -12.43 -5.74
C ALA A 248 -19.14 -11.90 -5.05
N ILE A 249 -18.68 -10.70 -5.39
CA ILE A 249 -17.52 -10.05 -4.74
C ILE A 249 -17.77 -9.88 -3.25
N ARG A 250 -18.94 -9.39 -2.84
CA ARG A 250 -19.27 -9.19 -1.42
C ARG A 250 -19.22 -10.50 -0.62
N ARG A 251 -19.77 -11.59 -1.18
CA ARG A 251 -19.73 -12.93 -0.55
C ARG A 251 -18.31 -13.46 -0.47
N MET A 252 -17.55 -13.34 -1.55
CA MET A 252 -16.15 -13.74 -1.60
C MET A 252 -15.31 -13.01 -0.56
N LEU A 253 -15.44 -11.68 -0.45
CA LEU A 253 -14.76 -10.87 0.57
C LEU A 253 -15.13 -11.32 1.99
N SER A 254 -16.42 -11.52 2.26
CA SER A 254 -16.88 -11.98 3.57
C SER A 254 -16.27 -13.32 3.95
N ALA A 255 -16.23 -14.26 3.00
CA ALA A 255 -15.66 -15.59 3.23
C ALA A 255 -14.15 -15.55 3.46
N GLN A 256 -13.42 -14.71 2.72
CA GLN A 256 -11.99 -14.49 2.94
C GLN A 256 -11.72 -13.89 4.34
N VAL A 257 -12.52 -12.90 4.76
CA VAL A 257 -12.43 -12.30 6.10
C VAL A 257 -12.67 -13.33 7.19
N TYR A 258 -13.70 -14.16 7.07
CA TYR A 258 -13.99 -15.20 8.06
C TYR A 258 -12.93 -16.29 8.11
N ASP A 259 -12.39 -16.69 6.97
CA ASP A 259 -11.29 -17.64 6.90
C ASP A 259 -10.01 -17.10 7.57
N VAL A 260 -9.66 -15.83 7.32
CA VAL A 260 -8.53 -15.16 7.99
C VAL A 260 -8.72 -15.13 9.49
N ILE A 261 -9.92 -14.78 9.98
CA ILE A 261 -10.21 -14.75 11.41
C ILE A 261 -10.02 -16.13 12.02
N ALA A 262 -10.59 -17.18 11.43
CA ALA A 262 -10.52 -18.54 11.95
C ALA A 262 -9.08 -19.10 11.92
N ALA A 263 -8.38 -18.96 10.78
CA ALA A 263 -7.02 -19.47 10.62
C ALA A 263 -6.02 -18.73 11.52
N THR A 264 -6.18 -17.41 11.64
CA THR A 264 -5.33 -16.58 12.50
C THR A 264 -5.57 -16.89 13.98
N GLN A 265 -6.84 -17.05 14.40
CA GLN A 265 -7.15 -17.43 15.78
C GLN A 265 -6.52 -18.79 16.12
N GLN A 266 -6.64 -19.78 15.24
CA GLN A 266 -6.00 -21.07 15.42
C GLN A 266 -4.48 -20.94 15.57
N ALA A 267 -3.81 -20.17 14.70
CA ALA A 267 -2.37 -19.97 14.76
C ALA A 267 -1.93 -19.25 16.06
N ILE A 268 -2.74 -18.29 16.55
CA ILE A 268 -2.50 -17.63 17.82
C ILE A 268 -2.65 -18.61 19.00
N ASP A 269 -3.68 -19.42 18.98
CA ASP A 269 -3.94 -20.42 20.05
C ASP A 269 -2.80 -21.47 20.10
N GLU A 270 -2.30 -21.93 18.96
CA GLU A 270 -1.19 -22.86 18.86
C GLU A 270 0.15 -22.23 19.30
N ALA A 271 0.43 -20.99 18.90
CA ALA A 271 1.68 -20.29 19.25
C ALA A 271 1.66 -19.72 20.68
N ALA A 272 0.46 -19.50 21.24
CA ALA A 272 0.21 -18.97 22.58
C ALA A 272 1.11 -17.76 22.97
N PRO A 273 1.21 -16.70 22.12
CA PRO A 273 2.09 -15.57 22.41
C PRO A 273 1.54 -14.80 23.62
N ARG A 274 2.43 -14.50 24.58
CA ARG A 274 2.06 -13.80 25.82
C ARG A 274 2.03 -12.28 25.68
N ASP A 275 2.75 -11.75 24.68
CA ASP A 275 2.93 -10.33 24.40
C ASP A 275 3.29 -10.11 22.92
N VAL A 276 3.41 -8.85 22.50
CA VAL A 276 3.77 -8.47 21.14
C VAL A 276 5.20 -8.89 20.75
N ASP A 277 6.12 -8.99 21.72
CA ASP A 277 7.49 -9.42 21.42
C ASP A 277 7.56 -10.94 21.20
N ALA A 278 6.69 -11.71 21.84
CA ALA A 278 6.51 -13.11 21.54
C ALA A 278 5.94 -13.30 20.11
N VAL A 279 5.00 -12.46 19.69
CA VAL A 279 4.51 -12.43 18.30
C VAL A 279 5.65 -12.17 17.32
N ARG A 280 6.50 -11.17 17.58
CA ARG A 280 7.64 -10.83 16.71
C ARG A 280 8.62 -11.99 16.53
N ARG A 281 8.80 -12.82 17.55
CA ARG A 281 9.68 -14.01 17.52
C ARG A 281 9.01 -15.26 16.95
N ALA A 282 7.70 -15.29 16.88
CA ALA A 282 6.96 -16.38 16.24
C ALA A 282 7.10 -16.34 14.71
N GLY A 283 6.66 -17.38 14.03
CA GLY A 283 6.45 -17.34 12.58
C GLY A 283 5.30 -16.43 12.21
N PRO A 284 4.97 -16.30 10.91
CA PRO A 284 3.76 -15.58 10.47
C PRO A 284 2.51 -16.22 11.09
N LEU A 285 1.71 -15.43 11.81
CA LEU A 285 0.50 -15.91 12.48
C LEU A 285 -0.78 -15.47 11.75
N VAL A 286 -0.74 -14.35 11.01
CA VAL A 286 -1.88 -13.89 10.23
C VAL A 286 -1.83 -14.50 8.84
N GLY A 287 -2.91 -15.17 8.44
CA GLY A 287 -2.96 -15.81 7.13
C GLY A 287 -4.30 -16.46 6.82
N PHE A 288 -4.43 -16.92 5.59
CA PHE A 288 -5.51 -17.80 5.17
C PHE A 288 -5.29 -19.24 5.64
N GLY A 289 -6.38 -19.96 5.85
CA GLY A 289 -6.37 -21.42 5.91
C GLY A 289 -5.88 -22.03 4.57
N PRO A 290 -5.41 -23.28 4.57
CA PRO A 290 -4.78 -23.88 3.38
C PRO A 290 -5.65 -23.84 2.12
N GLY A 291 -6.96 -24.10 2.26
CA GLY A 291 -7.91 -24.11 1.14
C GLY A 291 -8.12 -22.72 0.55
N MET A 292 -8.37 -21.72 1.36
CA MET A 292 -8.57 -20.34 0.93
C MET A 292 -7.28 -19.75 0.34
N ARG A 293 -6.13 -20.09 0.91
CA ARG A 293 -4.82 -19.67 0.38
C ARG A 293 -4.62 -20.13 -1.07
N LEU A 294 -4.91 -21.41 -1.37
CA LEU A 294 -4.80 -21.93 -2.71
C LEU A 294 -5.76 -21.23 -3.69
N GLN A 295 -7.00 -21.00 -3.27
CA GLN A 295 -8.01 -20.31 -4.09
C GLN A 295 -7.64 -18.84 -4.34
N SER A 296 -7.14 -18.13 -3.31
CA SER A 296 -6.67 -16.75 -3.44
C SER A 296 -5.47 -16.65 -4.39
N GLN A 297 -4.52 -17.58 -4.31
CA GLN A 297 -3.38 -17.66 -5.23
C GLN A 297 -3.83 -17.91 -6.69
N THR A 298 -4.84 -18.74 -6.90
CA THR A 298 -5.41 -18.99 -8.21
C THR A 298 -6.07 -17.74 -8.79
N LEU A 299 -6.86 -17.03 -7.99
CA LEU A 299 -7.44 -15.73 -8.38
C LEU A 299 -6.34 -14.72 -8.74
N LYS A 300 -5.32 -14.59 -7.91
CA LYS A 300 -4.20 -13.66 -8.13
C LYS A 300 -3.45 -13.96 -9.44
N ARG A 301 -3.24 -15.23 -9.74
CA ARG A 301 -2.64 -15.66 -11.03
C ARG A 301 -3.54 -15.30 -12.21
N PHE A 302 -4.84 -15.56 -12.10
CA PHE A 302 -5.80 -15.18 -13.14
C PHE A 302 -5.77 -13.66 -13.42
N LEU A 303 -5.80 -12.82 -12.40
CA LEU A 303 -5.72 -11.36 -12.54
C LEU A 303 -4.37 -10.94 -13.16
N PHE A 304 -3.28 -11.58 -12.76
CA PHE A 304 -1.96 -11.30 -13.33
C PHE A 304 -1.93 -11.60 -14.84
N ASP A 305 -2.45 -12.75 -15.26
CA ASP A 305 -2.39 -13.19 -16.66
C ASP A 305 -3.39 -12.45 -17.55
N ASN A 306 -4.59 -12.13 -17.05
CA ASN A 306 -5.69 -11.57 -17.87
C ASN A 306 -5.85 -10.06 -17.75
N LEU A 307 -5.42 -9.44 -16.64
CA LEU A 307 -5.55 -8.01 -16.40
C LEU A 307 -4.21 -7.29 -16.57
N TYR A 308 -3.19 -7.64 -15.75
CA TYR A 308 -1.92 -6.90 -15.76
C TYR A 308 -1.10 -7.11 -17.03
N ARG A 309 -1.24 -8.26 -17.67
CA ARG A 309 -0.60 -8.58 -18.97
C ARG A 309 -1.47 -8.26 -20.18
N HIS A 310 -2.64 -7.68 -19.98
CA HIS A 310 -3.48 -7.26 -21.09
C HIS A 310 -2.75 -6.22 -21.95
N PRO A 311 -2.76 -6.34 -23.31
CA PRO A 311 -1.98 -5.43 -24.19
C PRO A 311 -2.20 -3.94 -23.94
N GLN A 312 -3.44 -3.53 -23.67
CA GLN A 312 -3.76 -2.12 -23.36
C GLN A 312 -3.10 -1.66 -22.05
N VAL A 313 -3.07 -2.51 -21.01
CA VAL A 313 -2.41 -2.18 -19.73
C VAL A 313 -0.89 -2.10 -19.94
N VAL A 314 -0.31 -3.03 -20.69
CA VAL A 314 1.13 -3.03 -21.01
C VAL A 314 1.51 -1.76 -21.77
N GLU A 315 0.77 -1.39 -22.83
CA GLU A 315 1.02 -0.17 -23.60
C GLU A 315 0.98 1.09 -22.72
N THR A 316 -0.03 1.18 -21.85
CA THR A 316 -0.16 2.32 -20.91
C THR A 316 0.98 2.35 -19.89
N THR A 317 1.38 1.18 -19.39
CA THR A 317 2.53 1.00 -18.49
C THR A 317 3.84 1.46 -19.16
N ASP A 318 4.08 1.08 -20.41
CA ASP A 318 5.29 1.48 -21.15
C ASP A 318 5.37 3.00 -21.34
N ARG A 319 4.25 3.62 -21.70
CA ARG A 319 4.15 5.09 -21.79
C ARG A 319 4.45 5.78 -20.46
N ALA A 320 3.89 5.26 -19.35
CA ALA A 320 4.13 5.78 -18.01
C ALA A 320 5.61 5.67 -17.60
N GLN A 321 6.28 4.57 -17.95
CA GLN A 321 7.70 4.37 -17.70
C GLN A 321 8.55 5.40 -18.45
N VAL A 322 8.21 5.70 -19.71
CA VAL A 322 8.91 6.74 -20.50
C VAL A 322 8.81 8.09 -19.78
N VAL A 323 7.60 8.49 -19.34
CA VAL A 323 7.40 9.75 -18.62
C VAL A 323 8.29 9.84 -17.38
N VAL A 324 8.35 8.80 -16.56
CA VAL A 324 9.14 8.80 -15.32
C VAL A 324 10.64 8.87 -15.59
N ARG A 325 11.15 8.12 -16.59
CA ARG A 325 12.58 8.16 -16.96
C ARG A 325 12.98 9.54 -17.48
N GLU A 326 12.21 10.11 -18.40
CA GLU A 326 12.52 11.41 -18.97
C GLU A 326 12.42 12.54 -17.93
N LEU A 327 11.47 12.47 -16.99
CA LEU A 327 11.41 13.38 -15.84
C LEU A 327 12.67 13.25 -14.97
N PHE A 328 13.11 12.04 -14.68
CA PHE A 328 14.30 11.80 -13.86
C PHE A 328 15.54 12.41 -14.53
N ASP A 329 15.76 12.11 -15.79
CA ASP A 329 16.91 12.61 -16.56
C ASP A 329 16.89 14.14 -16.66
N ALA A 330 15.73 14.73 -16.97
CA ALA A 330 15.58 16.18 -17.07
C ALA A 330 15.86 16.89 -15.72
N TYR A 331 15.36 16.37 -14.61
CA TYR A 331 15.60 16.97 -13.30
C TYR A 331 17.00 16.71 -12.76
N LEU A 332 17.61 15.57 -13.11
CA LEU A 332 19.00 15.30 -12.74
C LEU A 332 19.96 16.24 -13.48
N ALA A 333 19.70 16.49 -14.77
CA ALA A 333 20.48 17.42 -15.59
C ALA A 333 20.24 18.89 -15.18
N ALA A 334 18.98 19.26 -14.85
CA ALA A 334 18.61 20.63 -14.53
C ALA A 334 17.76 20.69 -13.22
N PRO A 335 18.36 20.52 -12.04
CA PRO A 335 17.59 20.50 -10.76
C PRO A 335 16.79 21.77 -10.49
N ARG A 336 17.18 22.89 -11.09
CA ARG A 336 16.46 24.17 -10.98
C ARG A 336 15.06 24.13 -11.62
N ALA A 337 14.78 23.17 -12.48
CA ALA A 337 13.46 22.97 -13.09
C ALA A 337 12.43 22.37 -12.11
N MET A 338 12.87 21.80 -10.98
CA MET A 338 11.99 21.33 -9.89
C MET A 338 11.34 22.51 -9.14
N LYS A 339 10.34 22.21 -8.31
CA LYS A 339 9.78 23.20 -7.37
C LYS A 339 10.88 23.77 -6.46
N PRO A 340 10.79 25.06 -6.04
CA PRO A 340 11.88 25.76 -5.36
C PRO A 340 12.47 25.01 -4.16
N ALA A 341 11.65 24.41 -3.33
CA ALA A 341 12.11 23.67 -2.15
C ALA A 341 12.97 22.44 -2.53
N TYR A 342 12.60 21.69 -3.59
CA TYR A 342 13.37 20.54 -4.07
C TYR A 342 14.62 20.99 -4.83
N ALA A 343 14.52 22.06 -5.62
CA ALA A 343 15.67 22.64 -6.31
C ALA A 343 16.76 23.10 -5.30
N ALA A 344 16.36 23.76 -4.20
CA ALA A 344 17.27 24.15 -3.15
C ALA A 344 17.92 22.95 -2.45
N ARG A 345 17.14 21.89 -2.13
CA ARG A 345 17.67 20.66 -1.55
C ARG A 345 18.66 19.96 -2.49
N ALA A 346 18.36 19.89 -3.79
CA ALA A 346 19.24 19.29 -4.77
C ALA A 346 20.55 20.07 -4.97
N ALA A 347 20.50 21.40 -4.87
CA ALA A 347 21.69 22.26 -4.94
C ALA A 347 22.62 22.08 -3.71
N GLN A 348 22.05 21.78 -2.54
CA GLN A 348 22.80 21.55 -1.30
C GLN A 348 23.27 20.08 -1.15
N ALA A 349 22.65 19.15 -1.89
CA ALA A 349 22.98 17.73 -1.81
C ALA A 349 24.35 17.44 -2.44
N ALA A 350 25.11 16.53 -1.84
CA ALA A 350 26.27 15.93 -2.48
C ALA A 350 25.85 15.26 -3.80
N PRO A 351 26.74 15.16 -4.80
CA PRO A 351 26.41 14.61 -6.10
C PRO A 351 25.68 13.27 -6.04
N ASP A 352 26.13 12.36 -5.19
CA ASP A 352 25.55 11.02 -5.01
C ASP A 352 24.12 11.04 -4.38
N HIS A 353 23.81 12.10 -3.63
CA HIS A 353 22.50 12.27 -2.99
C HIS A 353 21.51 13.07 -3.84
N ARG A 354 21.97 13.73 -4.92
CA ARG A 354 21.10 14.53 -5.80
C ARG A 354 20.05 13.67 -6.49
N ALA A 355 20.43 12.50 -6.97
CA ALA A 355 19.50 11.54 -7.56
C ALA A 355 18.36 11.16 -6.61
N ARG A 356 18.65 11.00 -5.31
CA ARG A 356 17.66 10.72 -4.29
C ARG A 356 16.67 11.88 -4.11
N VAL A 357 17.13 13.13 -4.15
CA VAL A 357 16.23 14.30 -4.08
C VAL A 357 15.30 14.36 -5.29
N VAL A 358 15.81 14.03 -6.50
CA VAL A 358 15.00 13.93 -7.72
C VAL A 358 13.97 12.81 -7.60
N ALA A 359 14.38 11.64 -7.11
CA ALA A 359 13.48 10.51 -6.89
C ALA A 359 12.37 10.85 -5.86
N ASP A 360 12.72 11.50 -4.74
CA ASP A 360 11.75 11.97 -3.74
C ASP A 360 10.73 12.94 -4.36
N PHE A 361 11.17 13.82 -5.26
CA PHE A 361 10.30 14.78 -5.93
C PHE A 361 9.33 14.08 -6.88
N ILE A 362 9.84 13.18 -7.75
CA ILE A 362 9.01 12.42 -8.70
C ILE A 362 8.04 11.51 -7.96
N ALA A 363 8.48 10.76 -6.94
CA ALA A 363 7.61 9.91 -6.15
C ALA A 363 6.50 10.70 -5.45
N GLY A 364 6.75 11.96 -5.11
CA GLY A 364 5.75 12.86 -4.55
C GLY A 364 4.73 13.43 -5.54
N MET A 365 4.84 13.17 -6.84
CA MET A 365 3.91 13.67 -7.85
C MET A 365 2.62 12.85 -7.86
N THR A 366 1.54 13.48 -8.32
CA THR A 366 0.34 12.78 -8.80
C THR A 366 0.52 12.44 -10.28
N ASP A 367 -0.29 11.54 -10.82
CA ASP A 367 -0.21 11.14 -12.23
C ASP A 367 -0.39 12.34 -13.17
N ARG A 368 -1.42 13.15 -12.91
CA ARG A 368 -1.70 14.38 -13.68
C ARG A 368 -0.54 15.39 -13.62
N PHE A 369 0.07 15.55 -12.43
CA PHE A 369 1.19 16.48 -12.29
C PHE A 369 2.43 15.95 -12.99
N ALA A 370 2.71 14.64 -12.95
CA ALA A 370 3.83 14.03 -13.67
C ALA A 370 3.67 14.16 -15.19
N ALA A 371 2.47 13.90 -15.72
CA ALA A 371 2.18 14.08 -17.14
C ALA A 371 2.35 15.55 -17.60
N ALA A 372 1.81 16.51 -16.83
CA ALA A 372 1.93 17.94 -17.14
C ALA A 372 3.39 18.45 -17.05
N GLU A 373 4.17 17.98 -16.05
CA GLU A 373 5.58 18.33 -15.92
C GLU A 373 6.42 17.73 -17.05
N HIS A 374 6.11 16.51 -17.47
CA HIS A 374 6.75 15.90 -18.62
C HIS A 374 6.51 16.72 -19.89
N GLU A 375 5.24 17.08 -20.17
CA GLU A 375 4.91 17.93 -21.33
C GLU A 375 5.61 19.30 -21.25
N ARG A 376 5.65 19.92 -20.07
CA ARG A 376 6.37 21.19 -19.84
C ARG A 376 7.86 21.12 -20.14
N LEU A 377 8.53 20.02 -19.79
CA LEU A 377 9.98 19.86 -19.94
C LEU A 377 10.39 19.37 -21.32
N THR A 378 9.57 18.53 -21.96
CA THR A 378 9.92 17.87 -23.23
C THR A 378 9.19 18.42 -24.44
N GLY A 379 8.11 19.19 -24.24
CA GLY A 379 7.20 19.63 -25.30
C GLY A 379 6.34 18.50 -25.89
N ARG A 380 6.36 17.30 -25.31
CA ARG A 380 5.65 16.11 -25.82
C ARG A 380 4.59 15.65 -24.82
N ARG A 381 3.39 15.37 -25.31
CA ARG A 381 2.33 14.74 -24.57
C ARG A 381 2.35 13.22 -24.83
N VAL A 382 2.74 12.42 -23.84
CA VAL A 382 2.87 10.95 -23.93
C VAL A 382 1.65 10.26 -23.35
N ILE A 383 1.10 10.83 -22.31
CA ILE A 383 -0.14 10.37 -21.65
C ILE A 383 -1.24 11.36 -21.95
N PRO A 384 -2.46 10.90 -22.31
CA PRO A 384 -3.59 11.76 -22.70
C PRO A 384 -4.01 12.78 -21.64
#